data_2b1172b71b8c55020023a11817518255
#
_entry.id   2b1172b71b8c55020023a11817518255
#
_cell.length_a   1.000
_cell.length_b   1.000
_cell.length_c   1.000
_cell.angle_alpha   90.00
_cell.angle_beta   90.00
_cell.angle_gamma   90.00
#
_symmetry.space_group_name_H-M   'P 1'
#
loop_
_entity.id
_entity.type
_entity.pdbx_description
1 polymer ?
#
loop_
_entity_poly.entity_id
_entity_poly.type
_entity_poly.pdbx_seq_one_letter_code
_entity_poly.pdbx_strand_id
1 'polypeptide(L)'
;IKEYLIICEEKLGLVPNILKTNTIDKRKFDAFNIFYNRLMQEENFLKKVEKEMIAVVVSSLNRCLYCCVSHSYNLGKLMNDKILSKKILINYKIAELSKKHKEMLNFAEKLTLTSHLIDESDRNKLRKVNFTEHHILEIIEVCAFFNMTNRIAIGTDMRPNKEYHNIARK
;
A
#
# COMPACT_ATOMS: atom_id res chain seq x y z
N ILE A 1 -14.41 10.01 15.97
CA ILE A 1 -14.66 9.09 14.83
C ILE A 1 -15.57 9.78 13.81
N LYS A 2 -16.78 10.21 14.19
CA LYS A 2 -17.76 10.81 13.26
C LYS A 2 -17.18 11.98 12.47
N GLU A 3 -16.52 12.91 13.13
CA GLU A 3 -15.87 14.06 12.50
C GLU A 3 -14.79 13.63 11.49
N TYR A 4 -13.95 12.65 11.83
CA TYR A 4 -12.93 12.11 10.92
C TYR A 4 -13.54 11.47 9.68
N LEU A 5 -14.66 10.74 9.81
CA LEU A 5 -15.34 10.13 8.68
C LEU A 5 -15.97 11.20 7.76
N ILE A 6 -16.49 12.30 8.32
CA ILE A 6 -17.00 13.44 7.55
C ILE A 6 -15.86 14.07 6.74
N ILE A 7 -14.71 14.31 7.36
CA ILE A 7 -13.54 14.85 6.66
C ILE A 7 -13.08 13.92 5.52
N CYS A 8 -13.15 12.61 5.71
CA CYS A 8 -12.85 11.66 4.63
C CYS A 8 -13.85 11.78 3.48
N GLU A 9 -15.15 11.86 3.76
CA GLU A 9 -16.19 12.03 2.75
C GLU A 9 -15.96 13.32 1.94
N GLU A 10 -15.69 14.43 2.62
CA GLU A 10 -15.44 15.73 1.99
C GLU A 10 -14.18 15.74 1.11
N LYS A 11 -13.08 15.14 1.59
CA LYS A 11 -11.79 15.18 0.88
C LYS A 11 -11.64 14.12 -0.19
N LEU A 12 -12.22 12.94 0.00
CA LEU A 12 -12.03 11.78 -0.88
C LEU A 12 -13.27 11.47 -1.72
N GLY A 13 -14.44 12.07 -1.40
CA GLY A 13 -15.73 11.74 -2.00
C GLY A 13 -16.28 10.37 -1.55
N LEU A 14 -15.67 9.76 -0.52
CA LEU A 14 -16.11 8.49 0.06
C LEU A 14 -15.51 8.29 1.46
N VAL A 15 -16.14 7.43 2.25
CA VAL A 15 -15.55 6.90 3.48
C VAL A 15 -14.97 5.51 3.19
N PRO A 16 -13.63 5.32 3.23
CA PRO A 16 -13.01 4.02 3.00
C PRO A 16 -13.55 2.95 3.97
N ASN A 17 -13.91 1.77 3.45
CA ASN A 17 -14.52 0.72 4.27
C ASN A 17 -13.61 0.22 5.40
N ILE A 18 -12.29 0.29 5.24
CA ILE A 18 -11.33 -0.02 6.31
C ILE A 18 -11.54 0.86 7.56
N LEU A 19 -11.92 2.11 7.39
CA LEU A 19 -12.20 3.01 8.50
C LEU A 19 -13.47 2.60 9.24
N LYS A 20 -14.53 2.19 8.51
CA LYS A 20 -15.78 1.72 9.11
C LYS A 20 -15.56 0.49 9.98
N THR A 21 -14.72 -0.44 9.56
CA THR A 21 -14.39 -1.65 10.34
C THR A 21 -13.68 -1.32 11.64
N ASN A 22 -12.87 -0.27 11.69
CA ASN A 22 -12.13 0.13 12.88
C ASN A 22 -12.93 0.99 13.87
N THR A 23 -14.19 1.35 13.58
CA THR A 23 -15.00 2.23 14.43
C THR A 23 -15.47 1.61 15.74
N ILE A 24 -15.33 0.30 15.94
CA ILE A 24 -15.79 -0.43 17.10
C ILE A 24 -15.06 0.00 18.39
N ASP A 25 -13.78 0.32 18.31
CA ASP A 25 -12.97 0.79 19.43
C ASP A 25 -12.25 2.08 19.05
N LYS A 26 -12.60 3.18 19.73
CA LYS A 26 -12.03 4.51 19.45
C LYS A 26 -10.50 4.54 19.59
N ARG A 27 -9.94 3.86 20.59
CA ARG A 27 -8.48 3.87 20.81
C ARG A 27 -7.73 3.13 19.70
N LYS A 28 -8.30 2.01 19.23
CA LYS A 28 -7.76 1.28 18.07
C LYS A 28 -7.90 2.08 16.79
N PHE A 29 -9.05 2.74 16.60
CA PHE A 29 -9.26 3.65 15.46
C PHE A 29 -8.23 4.76 15.41
N ASP A 30 -8.02 5.45 16.53
CA ASP A 30 -7.06 6.56 16.63
C ASP A 30 -5.63 6.07 16.38
N ALA A 31 -5.22 4.96 17.02
CA ALA A 31 -3.88 4.37 16.84
C ALA A 31 -3.63 3.95 15.38
N PHE A 32 -4.61 3.29 14.75
CA PHE A 32 -4.53 2.88 13.35
C PHE A 32 -4.37 4.09 12.42
N ASN A 33 -5.19 5.12 12.60
CA ASN A 33 -5.15 6.31 11.74
C ASN A 33 -3.87 7.13 11.94
N ILE A 34 -3.37 7.26 13.17
CA ILE A 34 -2.09 7.93 13.43
C ILE A 34 -0.97 7.18 12.70
N PHE A 35 -0.91 5.86 12.84
CA PHE A 35 0.14 5.08 12.19
C PHE A 35 0.02 5.11 10.67
N TYR A 36 -1.19 4.91 10.13
CA TYR A 36 -1.45 4.99 8.69
C TYR A 36 -1.05 6.34 8.10
N ASN A 37 -1.47 7.43 8.74
CA ASN A 37 -1.17 8.78 8.23
C ASN A 37 0.33 9.07 8.23
N ARG A 38 1.04 8.73 9.31
CA ARG A 38 2.48 8.92 9.37
C ARG A 38 3.22 8.04 8.36
N LEU A 39 2.80 6.79 8.21
CA LEU A 39 3.45 5.86 7.29
C LEU A 39 3.15 6.18 5.83
N MET A 40 1.88 6.46 5.48
CA MET A 40 1.44 6.50 4.09
C MET A 40 1.23 7.91 3.54
N GLN A 41 0.88 8.89 4.40
CA GLN A 41 0.53 10.24 3.94
C GLN A 41 1.68 11.25 4.06
N GLU A 42 2.65 11.00 4.92
CA GLU A 42 3.85 11.81 5.04
C GLU A 42 4.96 11.28 4.12
N GLU A 43 5.69 12.17 3.46
CA GLU A 43 6.87 11.82 2.66
C GLU A 43 8.12 12.03 3.52
N ASN A 44 8.56 10.97 4.21
CA ASN A 44 9.77 11.02 5.03
C ASN A 44 11.00 10.58 4.21
N PHE A 45 11.11 9.29 3.93
CA PHE A 45 12.21 8.72 3.14
C PHE A 45 11.71 8.25 1.78
N LEU A 46 10.59 7.51 1.74
CA LEU A 46 9.95 7.10 0.50
C LEU A 46 8.92 8.14 0.04
N LYS A 47 8.81 8.29 -1.27
CA LYS A 47 7.72 9.06 -1.89
C LYS A 47 6.40 8.31 -1.75
N LYS A 48 5.29 9.03 -1.72
CA LYS A 48 3.94 8.40 -1.69
C LYS A 48 3.74 7.38 -2.80
N VAL A 49 4.25 7.65 -3.99
CA VAL A 49 4.16 6.72 -5.12
C VAL A 49 4.92 5.41 -4.85
N GLU A 50 6.09 5.45 -4.20
CA GLU A 50 6.86 4.26 -3.84
C GLU A 50 6.12 3.43 -2.77
N LYS A 51 5.52 4.09 -1.78
CA LYS A 51 4.68 3.44 -0.75
C LYS A 51 3.45 2.77 -1.36
N GLU A 52 2.76 3.43 -2.27
CA GLU A 52 1.61 2.83 -2.97
C GLU A 52 2.03 1.69 -3.92
N MET A 53 3.21 1.74 -4.54
CA MET A 53 3.74 0.60 -5.29
C MET A 53 3.91 -0.64 -4.41
N ILE A 54 4.50 -0.48 -3.21
CA ILE A 54 4.64 -1.57 -2.24
C ILE A 54 3.27 -2.08 -1.82
N ALA A 55 2.34 -1.17 -1.48
CA ALA A 55 0.98 -1.48 -1.10
C ALA A 55 0.27 -2.36 -2.14
N VAL A 56 0.36 -1.98 -3.42
CA VAL A 56 -0.25 -2.70 -4.54
C VAL A 56 0.35 -4.09 -4.70
N VAL A 57 1.68 -4.21 -4.69
CA VAL A 57 2.35 -5.50 -4.90
C VAL A 57 2.09 -6.45 -3.73
N VAL A 58 2.22 -6.00 -2.48
CA VAL A 58 1.94 -6.83 -1.30
C VAL A 58 0.48 -7.27 -1.28
N SER A 59 -0.45 -6.39 -1.64
CA SER A 59 -1.89 -6.71 -1.69
C SER A 59 -2.23 -7.70 -2.80
N SER A 60 -1.56 -7.60 -3.95
CA SER A 60 -1.69 -8.56 -5.06
C SER A 60 -1.20 -9.95 -4.65
N LEU A 61 -0.02 -10.05 -4.03
CA LEU A 61 0.55 -11.29 -3.53
C LEU A 61 -0.35 -11.97 -2.48
N ASN A 62 -0.94 -11.19 -1.59
CA ASN A 62 -1.89 -11.65 -0.59
C ASN A 62 -3.32 -11.86 -1.14
N ARG A 63 -3.58 -11.51 -2.41
CA ARG A 63 -4.91 -11.61 -3.06
C ARG A 63 -6.01 -10.85 -2.31
N CYS A 64 -5.68 -9.71 -1.70
CA CYS A 64 -6.63 -8.87 -1.00
C CYS A 64 -7.43 -8.01 -1.97
N LEU A 65 -8.67 -8.40 -2.30
CA LEU A 65 -9.50 -7.68 -3.28
C LEU A 65 -9.68 -6.20 -2.89
N TYR A 66 -10.05 -5.91 -1.64
CA TYR A 66 -10.23 -4.54 -1.16
C TYR A 66 -8.98 -3.69 -1.41
N CYS A 67 -7.83 -4.18 -0.94
CA CYS A 67 -6.57 -3.43 -1.01
C CYS A 67 -6.05 -3.32 -2.45
N CYS A 68 -6.18 -4.38 -3.26
CA CYS A 68 -5.83 -4.34 -4.68
C CYS A 68 -6.58 -3.23 -5.42
N VAL A 69 -7.88 -3.12 -5.22
CA VAL A 69 -8.72 -2.13 -5.90
C VAL A 69 -8.42 -0.72 -5.40
N SER A 70 -8.37 -0.51 -4.07
CA SER A 70 -8.17 0.83 -3.49
C SER A 70 -6.78 1.39 -3.78
N HIS A 71 -5.72 0.59 -3.58
CA HIS A 71 -4.35 1.06 -3.74
C HIS A 71 -3.91 1.14 -5.20
N SER A 72 -4.37 0.25 -6.09
CA SER A 72 -4.11 0.44 -7.52
C SER A 72 -4.79 1.69 -8.08
N TYR A 73 -5.96 2.06 -7.57
CA TYR A 73 -6.61 3.33 -7.88
C TYR A 73 -5.75 4.53 -7.41
N ASN A 74 -5.32 4.52 -6.15
CA ASN A 74 -4.47 5.59 -5.60
C ASN A 74 -3.15 5.71 -6.38
N LEU A 75 -2.49 4.58 -6.64
CA LEU A 75 -1.26 4.53 -7.42
C LEU A 75 -1.45 5.13 -8.82
N GLY A 76 -2.52 4.75 -9.51
CA GLY A 76 -2.83 5.28 -10.84
C GLY A 76 -3.04 6.79 -10.85
N LYS A 77 -3.64 7.34 -9.78
CA LYS A 77 -3.77 8.81 -9.59
C LYS A 77 -2.42 9.47 -9.36
N LEU A 78 -1.61 8.94 -8.44
CA LEU A 78 -0.30 9.52 -8.10
C LEU A 78 0.67 9.51 -9.27
N MET A 79 0.63 8.47 -10.10
CA MET A 79 1.48 8.34 -11.29
C MET A 79 0.91 9.07 -12.51
N ASN A 80 -0.35 9.48 -12.46
CA ASN A 80 -1.14 9.89 -13.63
C ASN A 80 -1.07 8.84 -14.77
N ASP A 81 -0.99 7.56 -14.39
CA ASP A 81 -0.89 6.42 -15.31
C ASP A 81 -1.65 5.21 -14.76
N LYS A 82 -2.89 5.07 -15.22
CA LYS A 82 -3.78 3.97 -14.82
C LYS A 82 -3.35 2.62 -15.44
N ILE A 83 -2.67 2.66 -16.59
CA ILE A 83 -2.24 1.44 -17.28
C ILE A 83 -1.05 0.83 -16.54
N LEU A 84 -0.04 1.64 -16.23
CA LEU A 84 1.13 1.19 -15.48
C LEU A 84 0.75 0.69 -14.08
N SER A 85 -0.18 1.38 -13.40
CA SER A 85 -0.71 0.92 -12.10
C SER A 85 -1.32 -0.49 -12.20
N LYS A 86 -2.10 -0.79 -13.25
CA LYS A 86 -2.67 -2.12 -13.48
C LYS A 86 -1.61 -3.16 -13.82
N LYS A 87 -0.59 -2.80 -14.61
CA LYS A 87 0.55 -3.69 -14.89
C LYS A 87 1.27 -4.07 -13.59
N ILE A 88 1.53 -3.09 -12.70
CA ILE A 88 2.14 -3.33 -11.39
C ILE A 88 1.27 -4.27 -10.55
N LEU A 89 -0.04 -4.04 -10.52
CA LEU A 89 -0.98 -4.88 -9.78
C LEU A 89 -0.96 -6.34 -10.24
N ILE A 90 -0.92 -6.57 -11.56
CA ILE A 90 -1.02 -7.92 -12.12
C ILE A 90 0.34 -8.61 -12.09
N ASN A 91 1.38 -7.93 -12.56
CA ASN A 91 2.74 -8.47 -12.60
C ASN A 91 3.76 -7.32 -12.73
N TYR A 92 4.25 -6.82 -11.60
CA TYR A 92 5.22 -5.72 -11.59
C TYR A 92 6.55 -6.07 -12.29
N LYS A 93 6.87 -7.36 -12.43
CA LYS A 93 8.14 -7.81 -13.04
C LYS A 93 8.25 -7.42 -14.51
N ILE A 94 7.12 -7.39 -15.22
CA ILE A 94 7.05 -6.98 -16.64
C ILE A 94 6.66 -5.51 -16.81
N ALA A 95 6.35 -4.79 -15.74
CA ALA A 95 6.04 -3.38 -15.81
C ALA A 95 7.29 -2.53 -16.12
N GLU A 96 7.11 -1.42 -16.81
CA GLU A 96 8.17 -0.49 -17.18
C GLU A 96 8.59 0.37 -15.97
N LEU A 97 9.36 -0.22 -15.07
CA LEU A 97 9.85 0.39 -13.85
C LEU A 97 11.37 0.58 -13.87
N SER A 98 11.85 1.59 -13.16
CA SER A 98 13.27 1.77 -12.92
C SER A 98 13.86 0.57 -12.18
N LYS A 99 15.17 0.35 -12.31
CA LYS A 99 15.88 -0.67 -11.54
C LYS A 99 15.69 -0.50 -10.04
N LYS A 100 15.68 0.76 -9.56
CA LYS A 100 15.44 1.10 -8.15
C LYS A 100 14.07 0.58 -7.68
N HIS A 101 13.01 0.87 -8.42
CA HIS A 101 11.66 0.42 -8.07
C HIS A 101 11.51 -1.11 -8.18
N LYS A 102 12.16 -1.74 -9.17
CA LYS A 102 12.13 -3.21 -9.28
C LYS A 102 12.79 -3.90 -8.09
N GLU A 103 13.96 -3.41 -7.65
CA GLU A 103 14.63 -3.98 -6.47
C GLU A 103 13.81 -3.78 -5.19
N MET A 104 13.18 -2.61 -5.03
CA MET A 104 12.25 -2.35 -3.92
C MET A 104 11.09 -3.35 -3.88
N LEU A 105 10.47 -3.59 -5.04
CA LEU A 105 9.33 -4.50 -5.13
C LEU A 105 9.75 -5.98 -5.04
N ASN A 106 10.93 -6.37 -5.54
CA ASN A 106 11.51 -7.69 -5.33
C ASN A 106 11.73 -7.98 -3.84
N PHE A 107 12.23 -6.98 -3.10
CA PHE A 107 12.39 -7.09 -1.66
C PHE A 107 11.04 -7.25 -0.94
N ALA A 108 10.05 -6.42 -1.30
CA ALA A 108 8.71 -6.49 -0.73
C ALA A 108 8.00 -7.85 -1.03
N GLU A 109 8.18 -8.41 -2.24
CA GLU A 109 7.70 -9.76 -2.59
C GLU A 109 8.35 -10.81 -1.70
N LYS A 110 9.69 -10.84 -1.60
CA LYS A 110 10.39 -11.82 -0.77
C LYS A 110 10.00 -11.70 0.70
N LEU A 111 9.90 -10.46 1.23
CA LEU A 111 9.48 -10.21 2.61
C LEU A 111 8.04 -10.66 2.87
N THR A 112 7.16 -10.59 1.86
CA THR A 112 5.77 -11.04 1.97
C THR A 112 5.63 -12.55 1.92
N LEU A 113 6.32 -13.21 0.99
CA LEU A 113 6.11 -14.64 0.70
C LEU A 113 7.03 -15.56 1.52
N THR A 114 8.25 -15.12 1.80
CA THR A 114 9.31 -15.92 2.43
C THR A 114 10.14 -15.07 3.40
N SER A 115 9.48 -14.38 4.32
CA SER A 115 10.13 -13.42 5.26
C SER A 115 11.32 -14.04 6.02
N HIS A 116 11.23 -15.31 6.38
CA HIS A 116 12.27 -16.04 7.08
C HIS A 116 13.56 -16.27 6.26
N LEU A 117 13.54 -16.00 4.95
CA LEU A 117 14.69 -16.12 4.06
C LEU A 117 15.32 -14.75 3.72
N ILE A 118 14.83 -13.65 4.31
CA ILE A 118 15.44 -12.32 4.14
C ILE A 118 16.80 -12.32 4.86
N ASP A 119 17.82 -11.88 4.13
CA ASP A 119 19.17 -11.79 4.64
C ASP A 119 19.88 -10.47 4.28
N GLU A 120 21.17 -10.37 4.60
CA GLU A 120 21.95 -9.16 4.32
C GLU A 120 22.16 -8.93 2.82
N SER A 121 22.17 -10.00 2.02
CA SER A 121 22.33 -9.87 0.56
C SER A 121 21.13 -9.14 -0.07
N ASP A 122 19.94 -9.33 0.47
CA ASP A 122 18.72 -8.65 0.00
C ASP A 122 18.75 -7.16 0.33
N ARG A 123 19.18 -6.79 1.56
CA ARG A 123 19.36 -5.38 1.94
C ARG A 123 20.47 -4.71 1.11
N ASN A 124 21.53 -5.43 0.80
CA ASN A 124 22.62 -4.94 -0.06
C ASN A 124 22.15 -4.65 -1.50
N LYS A 125 21.18 -5.40 -2.05
CA LYS A 125 20.57 -5.07 -3.36
C LYS A 125 19.87 -3.72 -3.32
N LEU A 126 19.18 -3.39 -2.22
CA LEU A 126 18.54 -2.09 -2.03
C LEU A 126 19.58 -0.97 -1.91
N ARG A 127 20.65 -1.16 -1.14
CA ARG A 127 21.76 -0.17 -1.03
C ARG A 127 22.41 0.11 -2.39
N LYS A 128 22.61 -0.91 -3.22
CA LYS A 128 23.18 -0.78 -4.57
C LYS A 128 22.33 0.07 -5.53
N VAL A 129 21.06 0.27 -5.24
CA VAL A 129 20.17 1.16 -5.98
C VAL A 129 19.84 2.45 -5.22
N ASN A 130 20.73 2.84 -4.28
CA ASN A 130 20.72 4.08 -3.52
C ASN A 130 19.55 4.23 -2.52
N PHE A 131 19.07 3.13 -1.93
CA PHE A 131 18.28 3.19 -0.71
C PHE A 131 19.20 3.22 0.51
N THR A 132 18.96 4.17 1.42
CA THR A 132 19.63 4.24 2.73
C THR A 132 18.96 3.30 3.73
N GLU A 133 19.56 3.12 4.92
CA GLU A 133 18.98 2.30 6.00
C GLU A 133 17.58 2.81 6.40
N HIS A 134 17.36 4.11 6.41
CA HIS A 134 16.03 4.70 6.70
C HIS A 134 14.99 4.35 5.63
N HIS A 135 15.39 4.38 4.34
CA HIS A 135 14.51 3.92 3.26
C HIS A 135 14.19 2.43 3.40
N ILE A 136 15.19 1.61 3.73
CA ILE A 136 15.02 0.15 3.89
C ILE A 136 14.06 -0.13 5.04
N LEU A 137 14.21 0.57 6.18
CA LEU A 137 13.27 0.45 7.29
C LEU A 137 11.85 0.82 6.87
N GLU A 138 11.66 1.93 6.17
CA GLU A 138 10.33 2.36 5.73
C GLU A 138 9.72 1.40 4.69
N ILE A 139 10.52 0.80 3.80
CA ILE A 139 10.08 -0.30 2.90
C ILE A 139 9.55 -1.48 3.72
N ILE A 140 10.27 -1.88 4.77
CA ILE A 140 9.88 -2.98 5.65
C ILE A 140 8.57 -2.65 6.39
N GLU A 141 8.46 -1.44 6.94
CA GLU A 141 7.28 -0.99 7.67
C GLU A 141 6.02 -0.95 6.78
N VAL A 142 6.14 -0.40 5.57
CA VAL A 142 5.02 -0.38 4.60
C VAL A 142 4.62 -1.82 4.23
N CYS A 143 5.59 -2.69 3.95
CA CYS A 143 5.34 -4.08 3.62
C CYS A 143 4.63 -4.81 4.78
N ALA A 144 5.12 -4.65 6.02
CA ALA A 144 4.52 -5.26 7.21
C ALA A 144 3.10 -4.74 7.49
N PHE A 145 2.89 -3.43 7.33
CA PHE A 145 1.59 -2.80 7.49
C PHE A 145 0.55 -3.40 6.51
N PHE A 146 0.90 -3.54 5.23
CA PHE A 146 -0.01 -4.14 4.25
C PHE A 146 -0.20 -5.63 4.45
N ASN A 147 0.79 -6.37 4.92
CA ASN A 147 0.61 -7.77 5.33
C ASN A 147 -0.40 -7.90 6.48
N MET A 148 -0.40 -6.96 7.43
CA MET A 148 -1.38 -6.90 8.51
C MET A 148 -2.77 -6.52 7.98
N THR A 149 -2.88 -5.39 7.28
CA THR A 149 -4.17 -4.85 6.83
C THR A 149 -4.86 -5.71 5.78
N ASN A 150 -4.11 -6.37 4.90
CA ASN A 150 -4.67 -7.34 3.95
C ASN A 150 -5.37 -8.50 4.68
N ARG A 151 -4.77 -9.03 5.75
CA ARG A 151 -5.37 -10.12 6.55
C ARG A 151 -6.61 -9.65 7.29
N ILE A 152 -6.62 -8.42 7.80
CA ILE A 152 -7.82 -7.82 8.42
C ILE A 152 -8.93 -7.70 7.38
N ALA A 153 -8.63 -7.14 6.20
CA ALA A 153 -9.62 -6.95 5.14
C ALA A 153 -10.19 -8.28 4.63
N ILE A 154 -9.34 -9.30 4.44
CA ILE A 154 -9.77 -10.64 4.03
C ILE A 154 -10.60 -11.31 5.12
N GLY A 155 -10.12 -11.27 6.38
CA GLY A 155 -10.78 -11.92 7.51
C GLY A 155 -12.15 -11.31 7.86
N THR A 156 -12.39 -10.06 7.49
CA THR A 156 -13.66 -9.34 7.68
C THR A 156 -14.55 -9.32 6.43
N ASP A 157 -14.18 -10.03 5.36
CA ASP A 157 -14.84 -10.00 4.04
C ASP A 157 -15.07 -8.57 3.53
N MET A 158 -14.09 -7.69 3.73
CA MET A 158 -14.19 -6.29 3.34
C MET A 158 -14.27 -6.14 1.82
N ARG A 159 -15.32 -5.50 1.34
CA ARG A 159 -15.51 -5.23 -0.09
C ARG A 159 -15.03 -3.84 -0.46
N PRO A 160 -14.47 -3.65 -1.68
CA PRO A 160 -14.08 -2.34 -2.15
C PRO A 160 -15.28 -1.38 -2.22
N ASN A 161 -15.04 -0.13 -1.89
CA ASN A 161 -16.02 0.93 -2.15
C ASN A 161 -16.32 1.01 -3.66
N LYS A 162 -17.57 1.20 -4.03
CA LYS A 162 -18.01 1.24 -5.43
C LYS A 162 -17.34 2.36 -6.22
N GLU A 163 -17.02 3.45 -5.55
CA GLU A 163 -16.37 4.64 -6.08
C GLU A 163 -15.00 4.33 -6.69
N TYR A 164 -14.26 3.37 -6.13
CA TYR A 164 -12.97 2.93 -6.71
C TYR A 164 -13.11 2.26 -8.08
N HIS A 165 -14.29 1.72 -8.41
CA HIS A 165 -14.55 1.07 -9.69
C HIS A 165 -15.00 2.04 -10.78
N ASN A 166 -15.67 3.16 -10.40
CA ASN A 166 -16.35 4.06 -11.34
C ASN A 166 -15.39 5.02 -12.07
N ILE A 167 -14.17 5.16 -11.62
CA ILE A 167 -13.23 6.18 -12.10
C ILE A 167 -12.44 5.73 -13.35
N ALA A 168 -12.65 4.50 -13.80
CA ALA A 168 -12.00 3.97 -14.99
C ALA A 168 -12.68 4.36 -16.32
N ARG A 169 -13.82 5.07 -16.29
CA ARG A 169 -14.67 5.33 -17.47
C ARG A 169 -14.87 6.81 -17.83
N LYS A 170 -14.09 7.72 -17.19
CA LYS A 170 -14.12 9.14 -17.61
C LYS A 170 -12.78 9.57 -18.16
#